data_037948a421fa78715940789899ee2e80
#
_entry.id   037948a421fa78715940789899ee2e80
#
_cell.length_a   1.000
_cell.length_b   1.000
_cell.length_c   1.000
_cell.angle_alpha   90.00
_cell.angle_beta   90.00
_cell.angle_gamma   90.00
#
_symmetry.space_group_name_H-M   'P 1'
#
loop_
_entity.id
_entity.type
_entity.pdbx_description
1 polymer ?
#
loop_
_entity_poly.entity_id
_entity_poly.type
_entity_poly.pdbx_seq_one_letter_code
_entity_poly.pdbx_strand_id
1 'polypeptide(L)'
;MKYPFLDLKTVNEPFFAELKEAACRVVESGRYIGGAEVESFEEALAAASGVPFAVGVSNGLDALRMIFRAYIALGRLRQGDAVIVPANTYIASVLAITDAGLEPVFVDADTDTLNMDTCLLDQAYTPSVKAVLTVHLYGRPCYDERLREFVERHGLILVEDNAQAIGATAGDGRPAGSLGDA
;
A
#
# COMPACT_ATOMS: atom_id res chain seq x y z
N MET A 1 22.78 -2.73 22.63
CA MET A 1 23.29 -1.67 21.77
C MET A 1 23.09 -0.34 22.47
N LYS A 2 24.10 0.56 22.41
CA LYS A 2 24.04 1.88 23.07
C LYS A 2 23.07 2.84 22.34
N TYR A 3 22.90 2.62 21.03
CA TYR A 3 22.00 3.42 20.17
C TYR A 3 21.17 2.42 19.33
N PRO A 4 19.86 2.24 19.64
CA PRO A 4 18.98 1.42 18.81
C PRO A 4 18.73 2.10 17.48
N PHE A 5 18.53 1.32 16.41
CA PHE A 5 18.17 1.83 15.10
C PHE A 5 16.79 2.53 15.15
N LEU A 6 15.85 1.96 15.89
CA LEU A 6 14.53 2.52 16.15
C LEU A 6 14.15 2.23 17.61
N ASP A 7 13.95 3.27 18.41
CA ASP A 7 13.48 3.16 19.79
C ASP A 7 11.96 3.43 19.87
N LEU A 8 11.19 2.38 19.59
CA LEU A 8 9.72 2.45 19.64
C LEU A 8 9.18 2.86 21.02
N LYS A 9 9.91 2.55 22.11
CA LYS A 9 9.50 2.97 23.45
C LYS A 9 9.51 4.49 23.56
N THR A 10 10.61 5.13 23.16
CA THR A 10 10.74 6.58 23.20
C THR A 10 9.76 7.27 22.24
N VAL A 11 9.56 6.69 21.03
CA VAL A 11 8.59 7.22 20.05
C VAL A 11 7.16 7.19 20.60
N ASN A 12 6.78 6.12 21.31
CA ASN A 12 5.41 5.94 21.79
C ASN A 12 5.18 6.54 23.20
N GLU A 13 6.23 6.95 23.91
CA GLU A 13 6.12 7.45 25.28
C GLU A 13 5.07 8.57 25.47
N PRO A 14 4.97 9.57 24.57
CA PRO A 14 3.95 10.61 24.67
C PRO A 14 2.50 10.09 24.63
N PHE A 15 2.28 8.92 24.05
CA PHE A 15 0.97 8.32 23.83
C PHE A 15 0.67 7.15 24.79
N PHE A 16 1.55 6.82 25.72
CA PHE A 16 1.40 5.63 26.57
C PHE A 16 0.10 5.59 27.38
N ALA A 17 -0.39 6.72 27.85
CA ALA A 17 -1.63 6.76 28.61
C ALA A 17 -2.82 6.32 27.73
N GLU A 18 -2.95 6.92 26.58
CA GLU A 18 -4.02 6.65 25.61
C GLU A 18 -3.94 5.22 25.06
N LEU A 19 -2.72 4.74 24.73
CA LEU A 19 -2.49 3.37 24.25
C LEU A 19 -2.90 2.32 25.29
N LYS A 20 -2.57 2.55 26.57
CA LYS A 20 -2.97 1.64 27.65
C LYS A 20 -4.48 1.63 27.86
N GLU A 21 -5.10 2.81 27.84
CA GLU A 21 -6.55 2.93 27.97
C GLU A 21 -7.28 2.22 26.84
N ALA A 22 -6.86 2.42 25.59
CA ALA A 22 -7.43 1.72 24.43
C ALA A 22 -7.28 0.20 24.53
N ALA A 23 -6.10 -0.28 24.94
CA ALA A 23 -5.86 -1.71 25.13
C ALA A 23 -6.76 -2.28 26.26
N CYS A 24 -6.94 -1.56 27.38
CA CYS A 24 -7.84 -1.97 28.46
C CYS A 24 -9.30 -2.05 27.98
N ARG A 25 -9.79 -1.05 27.25
CA ARG A 25 -11.15 -1.07 26.69
C ARG A 25 -11.39 -2.32 25.82
N VAL A 26 -10.43 -2.71 24.98
CA VAL A 26 -10.54 -3.91 24.16
C VAL A 26 -10.60 -5.17 25.03
N VAL A 27 -9.71 -5.28 26.03
CA VAL A 27 -9.68 -6.44 26.94
C VAL A 27 -10.98 -6.57 27.71
N GLU A 28 -11.47 -5.47 28.27
CA GLU A 28 -12.71 -5.43 29.06
C GLU A 28 -13.96 -5.70 28.24
N SER A 29 -13.95 -5.32 26.95
CA SER A 29 -15.07 -5.57 26.04
C SER A 29 -15.28 -7.06 25.72
N GLY A 30 -14.23 -7.88 25.82
CA GLY A 30 -14.24 -9.28 25.40
C GLY A 30 -14.37 -9.45 23.86
N ARG A 31 -14.43 -8.37 23.10
CA ARG A 31 -14.56 -8.38 21.64
C ARG A 31 -13.22 -8.05 20.99
N TYR A 32 -12.44 -9.07 20.67
CA TYR A 32 -11.05 -8.93 20.21
C TYR A 32 -10.89 -8.88 18.68
N ILE A 33 -11.96 -9.16 17.92
CA ILE A 33 -11.98 -9.14 16.47
C ILE A 33 -13.16 -8.30 16.00
N GLY A 34 -12.92 -7.33 15.13
CA GLY A 34 -13.98 -6.48 14.57
C GLY A 34 -14.76 -5.71 15.65
N GLY A 35 -14.06 -5.10 16.60
CA GLY A 35 -14.64 -4.27 17.65
C GLY A 35 -14.65 -2.79 17.33
N ALA A 36 -15.20 -1.98 18.24
CA ALA A 36 -15.35 -0.53 18.07
C ALA A 36 -14.02 0.21 17.78
N GLU A 37 -12.90 -0.27 18.32
CA GLU A 37 -11.58 0.33 18.06
C GLU A 37 -11.14 0.12 16.60
N VAL A 38 -11.48 -1.04 15.99
CA VAL A 38 -11.22 -1.30 14.56
C VAL A 38 -12.11 -0.41 13.70
N GLU A 39 -13.41 -0.35 13.99
CA GLU A 39 -14.38 0.49 13.27
C GLU A 39 -13.95 1.97 13.29
N SER A 40 -13.58 2.49 14.48
CA SER A 40 -13.09 3.87 14.62
C SER A 40 -11.77 4.12 13.87
N PHE A 41 -10.88 3.13 13.84
CA PHE A 41 -9.63 3.23 13.10
C PHE A 41 -9.87 3.26 11.58
N GLU A 42 -10.74 2.39 11.08
CA GLU A 42 -11.11 2.35 9.65
C GLU A 42 -11.72 3.68 9.19
N GLU A 43 -12.65 4.24 9.97
CA GLU A 43 -13.24 5.55 9.70
C GLU A 43 -12.19 6.68 9.69
N ALA A 44 -11.31 6.71 10.70
CA ALA A 44 -10.27 7.71 10.82
C ALA A 44 -9.25 7.60 9.68
N LEU A 45 -8.85 6.38 9.32
CA LEU A 45 -7.91 6.12 8.22
C LEU A 45 -8.52 6.52 6.86
N ALA A 46 -9.76 6.15 6.61
CA ALA A 46 -10.47 6.53 5.40
C ALA A 46 -10.54 8.07 5.26
N ALA A 47 -10.91 8.76 6.34
CA ALA A 47 -10.96 10.22 6.35
C ALA A 47 -9.58 10.86 6.13
N ALA A 48 -8.53 10.35 6.79
CA ALA A 48 -7.17 10.87 6.66
C ALA A 48 -6.58 10.65 5.26
N SER A 49 -6.93 9.52 4.62
CA SER A 49 -6.49 9.19 3.26
C SER A 49 -7.39 9.79 2.18
N GLY A 50 -8.52 10.41 2.53
CA GLY A 50 -9.44 11.00 1.57
C GLY A 50 -10.18 9.96 0.71
N VAL A 51 -10.37 8.75 1.22
CA VAL A 51 -11.06 7.64 0.54
C VAL A 51 -12.38 7.30 1.23
N PRO A 52 -13.35 6.70 0.52
CA PRO A 52 -14.67 6.43 1.12
C PRO A 52 -14.65 5.31 2.16
N PHE A 53 -13.71 4.37 2.07
CA PHE A 53 -13.66 3.20 2.95
C PHE A 53 -12.22 2.80 3.26
N ALA A 54 -12.01 2.23 4.44
CA ALA A 54 -10.82 1.47 4.81
C ALA A 54 -11.26 0.14 5.43
N VAL A 55 -10.42 -0.88 5.31
CA VAL A 55 -10.69 -2.22 5.86
C VAL A 55 -9.48 -2.68 6.65
N GLY A 56 -9.66 -2.90 7.94
CA GLY A 56 -8.62 -3.40 8.82
C GLY A 56 -8.28 -4.86 8.52
N VAL A 57 -7.00 -5.14 8.36
CA VAL A 57 -6.45 -6.47 8.11
C VAL A 57 -5.28 -6.74 9.06
N SER A 58 -4.73 -7.96 9.05
CA SER A 58 -3.67 -8.34 9.98
C SER A 58 -2.35 -7.61 9.78
N ASN A 59 -1.99 -7.32 8.52
CA ASN A 59 -0.75 -6.63 8.14
C ASN A 59 -0.81 -6.20 6.65
N GLY A 60 0.19 -5.41 6.21
CA GLY A 60 0.24 -4.89 4.84
C GLY A 60 0.39 -5.96 3.76
N LEU A 61 1.08 -7.06 4.02
CA LEU A 61 1.16 -8.18 3.07
C LEU A 61 -0.23 -8.79 2.82
N ASP A 62 -1.00 -9.00 3.89
CA ASP A 62 -2.36 -9.53 3.75
C ASP A 62 -3.30 -8.50 3.10
N ALA A 63 -3.09 -7.20 3.33
CA ALA A 63 -3.81 -6.14 2.60
C ALA A 63 -3.60 -6.28 1.09
N LEU A 64 -2.37 -6.30 0.63
CA LEU A 64 -2.04 -6.45 -0.80
C LEU A 64 -2.55 -7.78 -1.38
N ARG A 65 -2.41 -8.88 -0.65
CA ARG A 65 -2.97 -10.19 -1.05
C ARG A 65 -4.49 -10.12 -1.25
N MET A 66 -5.20 -9.50 -0.31
CA MET A 66 -6.65 -9.36 -0.38
C MET A 66 -7.08 -8.47 -1.54
N ILE A 67 -6.36 -7.37 -1.82
CA ILE A 67 -6.59 -6.50 -2.97
C ILE A 67 -6.50 -7.30 -4.27
N PHE A 68 -5.40 -8.02 -4.52
CA PHE A 68 -5.25 -8.80 -5.73
C PHE A 68 -6.29 -9.93 -5.85
N ARG A 69 -6.57 -10.64 -4.76
CA ARG A 69 -7.62 -11.67 -4.74
C ARG A 69 -9.01 -11.11 -4.99
N ALA A 70 -9.31 -9.92 -4.47
CA ALA A 70 -10.56 -9.23 -4.75
C ALA A 70 -10.70 -8.89 -6.24
N TYR A 71 -9.67 -8.36 -6.87
CA TYR A 71 -9.68 -8.09 -8.31
C TYR A 71 -9.82 -9.35 -9.16
N ILE A 72 -9.22 -10.47 -8.73
CA ILE A 72 -9.42 -11.78 -9.38
C ILE A 72 -10.88 -12.24 -9.21
N ALA A 73 -11.43 -12.16 -8.01
CA ALA A 73 -12.81 -12.53 -7.73
C ALA A 73 -13.84 -11.69 -8.52
N LEU A 74 -13.53 -10.41 -8.74
CA LEU A 74 -14.32 -9.49 -9.55
C LEU A 74 -14.13 -9.70 -11.07
N GLY A 75 -13.22 -10.60 -11.48
CA GLY A 75 -12.95 -10.88 -12.89
C GLY A 75 -12.12 -9.79 -13.60
N ARG A 76 -11.56 -8.85 -12.84
CA ARG A 76 -10.70 -7.76 -13.36
C ARG A 76 -9.25 -8.21 -13.56
N LEU A 77 -8.80 -9.22 -12.80
CA LEU A 77 -7.53 -9.93 -12.97
C LEU A 77 -7.79 -11.43 -13.11
N ARG A 78 -6.81 -12.15 -13.64
CA ARG A 78 -6.80 -13.61 -13.76
C ARG A 78 -5.43 -14.14 -13.36
N GLN A 79 -5.37 -15.38 -12.93
CA GLN A 79 -4.09 -16.05 -12.69
C GLN A 79 -3.23 -16.03 -13.96
N GLY A 80 -1.94 -15.72 -13.78
CA GLY A 80 -0.99 -15.53 -14.87
C GLY A 80 -0.97 -14.13 -15.48
N ASP A 81 -1.88 -13.23 -15.11
CA ASP A 81 -1.74 -11.82 -15.46
C ASP A 81 -0.50 -11.21 -14.78
N ALA A 82 0.16 -10.28 -15.47
CA ALA A 82 1.35 -9.65 -14.97
C ALA A 82 1.06 -8.34 -14.23
N VAL A 83 1.86 -8.06 -13.20
CA VAL A 83 1.81 -6.85 -12.39
C VAL A 83 3.18 -6.18 -12.39
N ILE A 84 3.27 -4.95 -12.87
CA ILE A 84 4.48 -4.14 -12.75
C ILE A 84 4.70 -3.77 -11.28
N VAL A 85 5.95 -3.91 -10.82
CA VAL A 85 6.34 -3.64 -9.42
C VAL A 85 7.78 -3.13 -9.36
N PRO A 86 8.14 -2.21 -8.43
CA PRO A 86 9.52 -1.75 -8.29
C PRO A 86 10.46 -2.89 -7.88
N ALA A 87 11.63 -2.97 -8.52
CA ALA A 87 12.63 -4.02 -8.26
C ALA A 87 13.27 -3.92 -6.85
N ASN A 88 13.28 -2.73 -6.25
CA ASN A 88 13.90 -2.44 -4.95
C ASN A 88 12.88 -2.38 -3.81
N THR A 89 11.64 -2.86 -4.00
CA THR A 89 10.62 -2.86 -2.95
C THR A 89 10.93 -3.87 -1.84
N TYR A 90 10.23 -3.70 -0.70
CA TYR A 90 10.20 -4.73 0.32
C TYR A 90 9.52 -6.00 -0.23
N ILE A 91 10.05 -7.16 0.12
CA ILE A 91 9.64 -8.47 -0.43
C ILE A 91 8.12 -8.73 -0.35
N ALA A 92 7.41 -8.12 0.61
CA ALA A 92 5.97 -8.28 0.79
C ALA A 92 5.17 -7.90 -0.47
N SER A 93 5.55 -6.82 -1.15
CA SER A 93 4.88 -6.38 -2.39
C SER A 93 4.97 -7.46 -3.48
N VAL A 94 6.14 -8.09 -3.62
CA VAL A 94 6.36 -9.17 -4.60
C VAL A 94 5.60 -10.44 -4.19
N LEU A 95 5.67 -10.82 -2.91
CA LEU A 95 4.98 -12.00 -2.39
C LEU A 95 3.45 -11.88 -2.54
N ALA A 96 2.88 -10.69 -2.38
CA ALA A 96 1.45 -10.48 -2.57
C ALA A 96 1.01 -10.79 -4.01
N ILE A 97 1.83 -10.44 -4.99
CA ILE A 97 1.59 -10.73 -6.42
C ILE A 97 1.66 -12.24 -6.65
N THR A 98 2.77 -12.88 -6.25
CA THR A 98 2.99 -14.31 -6.51
C THR A 98 2.01 -15.21 -5.76
N ASP A 99 1.64 -14.87 -4.52
CA ASP A 99 0.66 -15.62 -3.71
C ASP A 99 -0.78 -15.51 -4.27
N ALA A 100 -1.05 -14.49 -5.07
CA ALA A 100 -2.31 -14.38 -5.81
C ALA A 100 -2.28 -15.16 -7.15
N GLY A 101 -1.15 -15.77 -7.52
CA GLY A 101 -0.98 -16.46 -8.80
C GLY A 101 -0.76 -15.50 -9.98
N LEU A 102 -0.30 -14.27 -9.70
CA LEU A 102 0.06 -13.26 -10.67
C LEU A 102 1.57 -13.26 -10.90
N GLU A 103 2.04 -12.66 -12.00
CA GLU A 103 3.44 -12.62 -12.38
C GLU A 103 4.04 -11.22 -12.15
N PRO A 104 5.09 -11.07 -11.32
CA PRO A 104 5.73 -9.78 -11.12
C PRO A 104 6.61 -9.41 -12.33
N VAL A 105 6.44 -8.20 -12.85
CA VAL A 105 7.32 -7.58 -13.85
C VAL A 105 8.07 -6.45 -13.16
N PHE A 106 9.38 -6.63 -13.01
CA PHE A 106 10.21 -5.69 -12.27
C PHE A 106 10.60 -4.49 -13.13
N VAL A 107 10.50 -3.31 -12.52
CA VAL A 107 11.01 -2.05 -13.06
C VAL A 107 12.03 -1.48 -12.10
N ASP A 108 13.19 -1.08 -12.63
CA ASP A 108 14.27 -0.51 -11.84
C ASP A 108 13.87 0.81 -11.20
N ALA A 109 14.57 1.17 -10.14
CA ALA A 109 14.37 2.42 -9.44
C ALA A 109 15.08 3.58 -10.15
N ASP A 110 14.45 4.74 -10.15
CA ASP A 110 15.09 6.01 -10.45
C ASP A 110 16.15 6.33 -9.38
N THR A 111 17.35 6.72 -9.81
CA THR A 111 18.51 6.90 -8.92
C THR A 111 18.38 8.09 -7.98
N ASP A 112 17.58 9.09 -8.32
CA ASP A 112 17.41 10.31 -7.52
C ASP A 112 16.28 10.18 -6.49
N THR A 113 15.25 9.42 -6.85
CA THR A 113 14.05 9.28 -6.03
C THR A 113 13.99 7.97 -5.25
N LEU A 114 14.69 6.95 -5.73
CA LEU A 114 14.62 5.55 -5.29
C LEU A 114 13.23 4.89 -5.46
N ASN A 115 12.28 5.59 -6.01
CA ASN A 115 11.00 5.06 -6.44
C ASN A 115 11.12 4.39 -7.82
N MET A 116 10.13 3.63 -8.23
CA MET A 116 10.06 3.03 -9.56
C MET A 116 10.28 4.09 -10.65
N ASP A 117 11.19 3.83 -11.58
CA ASP A 117 11.44 4.74 -12.71
C ASP A 117 10.28 4.67 -13.73
N THR A 118 9.41 5.67 -13.69
CA THR A 118 8.25 5.76 -14.58
C THR A 118 8.61 5.90 -16.05
N CYS A 119 9.85 6.28 -16.37
CA CYS A 119 10.35 6.32 -17.74
C CYS A 119 10.53 4.91 -18.37
N LEU A 120 10.62 3.88 -17.54
CA LEU A 120 10.82 2.49 -17.99
C LEU A 120 9.52 1.71 -18.17
N LEU A 121 8.38 2.27 -17.83
CA LEU A 121 7.07 1.58 -17.85
C LEU A 121 6.72 1.05 -19.25
N ASP A 122 6.93 1.84 -20.30
CA ASP A 122 6.63 1.42 -21.67
C ASP A 122 7.52 0.23 -22.15
N GLN A 123 8.74 0.11 -21.59
CA GLN A 123 9.62 -1.04 -21.91
C GLN A 123 9.20 -2.30 -21.14
N ALA A 124 8.63 -2.14 -19.94
CA ALA A 124 8.13 -3.24 -19.12
C ALA A 124 6.75 -3.74 -19.56
N TYR A 125 6.04 -2.96 -20.37
CA TYR A 125 4.69 -3.31 -20.79
C TYR A 125 4.65 -4.46 -21.78
N THR A 126 3.75 -5.39 -21.48
CA THR A 126 3.28 -6.43 -22.40
C THR A 126 1.77 -6.57 -22.31
N PRO A 127 1.07 -7.18 -23.25
CA PRO A 127 -0.38 -7.38 -23.17
C PRO A 127 -0.86 -8.20 -21.97
N SER A 128 0.05 -8.96 -21.31
CA SER A 128 -0.24 -9.67 -20.05
C SER A 128 -0.24 -8.77 -18.82
N VAL A 129 0.35 -7.58 -18.89
CA VAL A 129 0.32 -6.60 -17.78
C VAL A 129 -1.10 -6.06 -17.61
N LYS A 130 -1.66 -6.22 -16.42
CA LYS A 130 -3.02 -5.79 -16.07
C LYS A 130 -3.07 -4.87 -14.86
N ALA A 131 -1.98 -4.77 -14.11
CA ALA A 131 -1.89 -3.89 -12.95
C ALA A 131 -0.48 -3.31 -12.80
N VAL A 132 -0.41 -2.21 -12.05
CA VAL A 132 0.82 -1.64 -11.51
C VAL A 132 0.66 -1.60 -9.99
N LEU A 133 1.63 -2.14 -9.27
CA LEU A 133 1.79 -1.95 -7.83
C LEU A 133 2.90 -0.92 -7.63
N THR A 134 2.53 0.30 -7.30
CA THR A 134 3.48 1.33 -6.91
C THR A 134 3.77 1.28 -5.43
N VAL A 135 4.99 1.63 -5.03
CA VAL A 135 5.40 1.67 -3.61
C VAL A 135 5.94 3.05 -3.30
N HIS A 136 5.43 3.67 -2.26
CA HIS A 136 5.83 5.02 -1.84
C HIS A 136 6.99 4.95 -0.85
N LEU A 137 8.18 4.59 -1.36
CA LEU A 137 9.35 4.36 -0.52
C LEU A 137 9.77 5.61 0.25
N TYR A 138 10.10 5.40 1.51
CA TYR A 138 10.60 6.45 2.42
C TYR A 138 9.67 7.66 2.60
N GLY A 139 8.36 7.47 2.38
CA GLY A 139 7.37 8.54 2.50
C GLY A 139 7.27 9.46 1.29
N ARG A 140 7.89 9.11 0.17
CA ARG A 140 7.82 9.86 -1.09
C ARG A 140 6.83 9.19 -2.05
N PRO A 141 5.71 9.82 -2.41
CA PRO A 141 4.76 9.24 -3.36
C PRO A 141 5.42 8.93 -4.70
N CYS A 142 5.28 7.68 -5.13
CA CYS A 142 5.66 7.23 -6.46
C CYS A 142 4.42 7.40 -7.37
N TYR A 143 4.13 8.65 -7.70
CA TYR A 143 3.00 9.01 -8.55
C TYR A 143 3.32 10.31 -9.30
N ASP A 144 3.37 10.22 -10.61
CA ASP A 144 3.59 11.32 -11.52
C ASP A 144 2.65 11.24 -12.74
N GLU A 145 2.72 12.24 -13.60
CA GLU A 145 1.92 12.31 -14.81
C GLU A 145 2.15 11.12 -15.75
N ARG A 146 3.40 10.62 -15.85
CA ARG A 146 3.74 9.47 -16.72
C ARG A 146 3.07 8.19 -16.23
N LEU A 147 3.13 7.92 -14.92
CA LEU A 147 2.45 6.75 -14.36
C LEU A 147 0.94 6.85 -14.58
N ARG A 148 0.35 8.02 -14.32
CA ARG A 148 -1.09 8.26 -14.54
C ARG A 148 -1.48 7.99 -16.00
N GLU A 149 -0.79 8.63 -16.95
CA GLU A 149 -1.07 8.46 -18.38
C GLU A 149 -0.86 7.03 -18.86
N PHE A 150 0.17 6.34 -18.33
CA PHE A 150 0.45 4.96 -18.65
C PHE A 150 -0.68 4.03 -18.20
N VAL A 151 -1.13 4.18 -16.95
CA VAL A 151 -2.23 3.40 -16.37
C VAL A 151 -3.53 3.63 -17.14
N GLU A 152 -3.86 4.90 -17.44
CA GLU A 152 -5.06 5.28 -18.19
C GLU A 152 -5.02 4.74 -19.64
N ARG A 153 -3.90 4.91 -20.33
CA ARG A 153 -3.70 4.49 -21.74
C ARG A 153 -3.89 2.99 -21.93
N HIS A 154 -3.45 2.20 -20.96
CA HIS A 154 -3.51 0.74 -21.01
C HIS A 154 -4.68 0.14 -20.24
N GLY A 155 -5.48 0.96 -19.54
CA GLY A 155 -6.61 0.51 -18.72
C GLY A 155 -6.20 -0.43 -17.59
N LEU A 156 -5.06 -0.13 -16.94
CA LEU A 156 -4.49 -0.94 -15.88
C LEU A 156 -5.12 -0.60 -14.53
N ILE A 157 -5.04 -1.55 -13.60
CA ILE A 157 -5.35 -1.32 -12.20
C ILE A 157 -4.11 -0.72 -11.53
N LEU A 158 -4.25 0.37 -10.78
CA LEU A 158 -3.20 0.94 -9.97
C LEU A 158 -3.43 0.62 -8.50
N VAL A 159 -2.49 -0.11 -7.90
CA VAL A 159 -2.46 -0.44 -6.48
C VAL A 159 -1.33 0.31 -5.81
N GLU A 160 -1.60 0.89 -4.64
CA GLU A 160 -0.61 1.62 -3.86
C GLU A 160 -0.17 0.82 -2.62
N ASP A 161 1.13 0.56 -2.50
CA ASP A 161 1.74 0.17 -1.22
C ASP A 161 2.16 1.44 -0.48
N ASN A 162 1.32 1.86 0.45
CA ASN A 162 1.48 3.09 1.22
C ASN A 162 2.07 2.84 2.63
N ALA A 163 2.70 1.68 2.85
CA ALA A 163 3.19 1.26 4.16
C ALA A 163 4.18 2.24 4.80
N GLN A 164 4.89 3.04 4.01
CA GLN A 164 5.88 4.01 4.47
C GLN A 164 5.46 5.47 4.27
N ALA A 165 4.28 5.75 3.74
CA ALA A 165 3.93 7.09 3.27
C ALA A 165 2.57 7.61 3.76
N ILE A 166 2.07 7.09 4.88
CA ILE A 166 0.85 7.62 5.49
C ILE A 166 1.02 9.11 5.82
N GLY A 167 0.07 9.94 5.41
CA GLY A 167 0.13 11.39 5.56
C GLY A 167 0.96 12.13 4.51
N ALA A 168 1.64 11.42 3.59
CA ALA A 168 2.30 12.06 2.46
C ALA A 168 1.27 12.51 1.40
N THR A 169 1.65 13.50 0.59
CA THR A 169 0.82 14.02 -0.50
C THR A 169 1.60 13.99 -1.81
N ALA A 170 0.92 13.63 -2.90
CA ALA A 170 1.47 13.72 -4.24
C ALA A 170 1.61 15.18 -4.70
N GLY A 171 2.28 15.40 -5.83
CA GLY A 171 2.52 16.74 -6.37
C GLY A 171 1.25 17.51 -6.75
N ASP A 172 0.14 16.84 -6.95
CA ASP A 172 -1.20 17.41 -7.20
C ASP A 172 -2.00 17.69 -5.92
N GLY A 173 -1.41 17.42 -4.73
CA GLY A 173 -2.01 17.67 -3.42
C GLY A 173 -2.90 16.53 -2.89
N ARG A 174 -3.10 15.45 -3.64
CA ARG A 174 -3.86 14.29 -3.17
C ARG A 174 -3.06 13.47 -2.15
N PRO A 175 -3.70 12.92 -1.10
CA PRO A 175 -3.04 12.03 -0.16
C PRO A 175 -2.53 10.75 -0.83
N ALA A 176 -1.36 10.27 -0.43
CA ALA A 176 -0.92 8.91 -0.75
C ALA A 176 -1.90 7.90 -0.14
N GLY A 177 -2.24 6.86 -0.90
CA GLY A 177 -3.34 5.93 -0.57
C GLY A 177 -4.69 6.33 -1.18
N SER A 178 -4.74 7.42 -1.98
CA SER A 178 -5.93 7.82 -2.74
C SER A 178 -5.64 8.10 -4.23
N LEU A 179 -4.46 7.69 -4.69
CA LEU A 179 -3.97 8.01 -6.03
C LEU A 179 -4.34 6.90 -7.03
N GLY A 180 -4.50 5.67 -6.53
CA GLY A 180 -4.84 4.48 -7.30
C GLY A 180 -6.28 4.01 -7.13
N ASP A 181 -6.51 2.77 -7.56
CA ASP A 181 -7.79 2.07 -7.43
C ASP A 181 -7.94 1.38 -6.04
N ALA A 182 -6.79 1.10 -5.37
CA ALA A 182 -6.73 0.50 -4.03
C ALA A 182 -5.36 0.74 -3.40
#